data_4c8d97d0b10f81dd77a24b693504cdb1
#
_entry.id   4c8d97d0b10f81dd77a24b693504cdb1
#
_cell.length_a   1.000
_cell.length_b   1.000
_cell.length_c   1.000
_cell.angle_alpha   90.00
_cell.angle_beta   90.00
_cell.angle_gamma   90.00
#
_symmetry.space_group_name_H-M   'P 1'
#
loop_
_entity.id
_entity.type
_entity.pdbx_description
1 polymer ?
#
loop_
_entity_poly.entity_id
_entity_poly.type
_entity_poly.pdbx_seq_one_letter_code
_entity_poly.pdbx_strand_id
1 'polypeptide(L)'
;LMPEHLTVYELRTNMLSRYPIATAEQRFEQYSYLYDLITGLGYKGRFGMNTFSLTGDYGLSSYLQHRMMENGSYKGLGIAAQSKNDTGISYNIGKYGESLECCLYMNTFEEGGDSYRLPPRELLSKYVAISGYCGMMDLSGMEEILHSDPNMVFEKELGFLLNNDYIEKDGTMLYLTPKGFLHYGAVLSLFYN
;
A
#
# COMPACT_ATOMS: atom_id res chain seq x y z
N LEU A 1 -21.90 -14.53 7.22
CA LEU A 1 -21.11 -13.58 7.98
C LEU A 1 -20.96 -12.30 7.18
N MET A 2 -21.18 -11.15 7.82
CA MET A 2 -20.95 -9.83 7.25
C MET A 2 -19.95 -9.12 8.17
N PRO A 3 -18.63 -9.33 7.98
CA PRO A 3 -17.62 -8.64 8.78
C PRO A 3 -17.69 -7.13 8.52
N GLU A 4 -17.29 -6.34 9.52
CA GLU A 4 -17.32 -4.88 9.40
C GLU A 4 -16.34 -4.36 8.34
N HIS A 5 -15.17 -5.02 8.23
CA HIS A 5 -14.14 -4.71 7.23
C HIS A 5 -13.79 -5.95 6.42
N LEU A 6 -13.54 -5.73 5.13
CA LEU A 6 -13.02 -6.72 4.19
C LEU A 6 -11.73 -6.22 3.56
N THR A 7 -10.75 -7.10 3.42
CA THR A 7 -9.56 -6.81 2.63
C THR A 7 -9.40 -7.89 1.58
N VAL A 8 -9.20 -7.50 0.35
CA VAL A 8 -8.98 -8.40 -0.79
C VAL A 8 -7.55 -8.24 -1.31
N TYR A 9 -6.94 -9.33 -1.69
CA TYR A 9 -5.57 -9.34 -2.18
C TYR A 9 -5.49 -9.99 -3.55
N GLU A 10 -4.68 -9.41 -4.41
CA GLU A 10 -4.26 -10.07 -5.63
C GLU A 10 -3.40 -11.30 -5.27
N LEU A 11 -3.66 -12.42 -5.93
CA LEU A 11 -2.84 -13.61 -5.78
C LEU A 11 -1.47 -13.37 -6.42
N ARG A 12 -0.43 -13.31 -5.61
CA ARG A 12 0.95 -13.20 -6.08
C ARG A 12 1.54 -14.59 -6.30
N THR A 13 1.91 -14.88 -7.53
CA THR A 13 2.22 -16.25 -7.99
C THR A 13 3.70 -16.61 -8.00
N ASN A 14 4.58 -15.77 -7.49
CA ASN A 14 6.01 -16.11 -7.38
C ASN A 14 6.31 -17.43 -6.62
N MET A 15 5.33 -17.94 -5.86
CA MET A 15 5.39 -19.25 -5.18
C MET A 15 4.58 -20.36 -5.88
N LEU A 16 3.82 -20.06 -6.93
CA LEU A 16 2.86 -20.98 -7.55
C LEU A 16 3.09 -21.08 -9.05
N SER A 17 4.27 -21.55 -9.45
CA SER A 17 4.65 -21.76 -10.87
C SER A 17 3.69 -22.69 -11.68
N ARG A 18 2.67 -23.24 -11.03
CA ARG A 18 1.69 -24.15 -11.65
C ARG A 18 0.47 -23.44 -12.23
N TYR A 19 0.26 -22.17 -11.91
CA TYR A 19 -0.91 -21.42 -12.38
C TYR A 19 -0.48 -20.34 -13.37
N PRO A 20 -1.23 -20.12 -14.45
CA PRO A 20 -0.96 -19.02 -15.37
C PRO A 20 -1.12 -17.69 -14.62
N ILE A 21 -0.18 -16.79 -14.83
CA ILE A 21 -0.27 -15.42 -14.31
C ILE A 21 -1.33 -14.67 -15.09
N ALA A 22 -2.30 -14.07 -14.41
CA ALA A 22 -3.31 -13.24 -15.05
C ALA A 22 -2.68 -12.01 -15.72
N THR A 23 -3.17 -11.64 -16.89
CA THR A 23 -2.79 -10.39 -17.56
C THR A 23 -3.30 -9.18 -16.77
N ALA A 24 -2.82 -7.97 -17.09
CA ALA A 24 -3.30 -6.75 -16.44
C ALA A 24 -4.81 -6.56 -16.66
N GLU A 25 -5.28 -6.85 -17.88
CA GLU A 25 -6.69 -6.76 -18.25
C GLU A 25 -7.54 -7.78 -17.48
N GLN A 26 -7.08 -9.02 -17.38
CA GLN A 26 -7.78 -10.05 -16.58
C GLN A 26 -7.87 -9.68 -15.10
N ARG A 27 -6.79 -9.12 -14.52
CA ARG A 27 -6.81 -8.63 -13.13
C ARG A 27 -7.78 -7.46 -12.96
N PHE A 28 -7.80 -6.55 -13.92
CA PHE A 28 -8.72 -5.43 -13.93
C PHE A 28 -10.18 -5.90 -13.99
N GLU A 29 -10.51 -6.83 -14.87
CA GLU A 29 -11.86 -7.40 -14.98
C GLU A 29 -12.28 -8.13 -13.69
N GLN A 30 -11.40 -8.95 -13.12
CA GLN A 30 -11.64 -9.63 -11.85
C GLN A 30 -11.86 -8.66 -10.70
N TYR A 31 -11.04 -7.61 -10.63
CA TYR A 31 -11.18 -6.59 -9.60
C TYR A 31 -12.48 -5.79 -9.77
N SER A 32 -12.82 -5.40 -11.00
CA SER A 32 -14.06 -4.66 -11.28
C SER A 32 -15.29 -5.46 -10.86
N TYR A 33 -15.33 -6.74 -11.22
CA TYR A 33 -16.41 -7.64 -10.78
C TYR A 33 -16.49 -7.75 -9.26
N LEU A 34 -15.34 -7.91 -8.60
CA LEU A 34 -15.27 -8.00 -7.15
C LEU A 34 -15.71 -6.70 -6.46
N TYR A 35 -15.29 -5.55 -7.00
CA TYR A 35 -15.69 -4.23 -6.53
C TYR A 35 -17.21 -4.06 -6.58
N ASP A 36 -17.83 -4.37 -7.73
CA ASP A 36 -19.28 -4.28 -7.91
C ASP A 36 -20.03 -5.21 -6.95
N LEU A 37 -19.52 -6.44 -6.78
CA LEU A 37 -20.09 -7.41 -5.84
C LEU A 37 -20.04 -6.90 -4.39
N ILE A 38 -18.90 -6.44 -3.93
CA ILE A 38 -18.68 -5.99 -2.54
C ILE A 38 -19.51 -4.72 -2.27
N THR A 39 -19.49 -3.76 -3.18
CA THR A 39 -20.25 -2.52 -3.03
C THR A 39 -21.78 -2.78 -3.13
N GLY A 40 -22.18 -3.72 -3.95
CA GLY A 40 -23.56 -4.20 -4.02
C GLY A 40 -24.06 -4.84 -2.72
N LEU A 41 -23.16 -5.38 -1.89
CA LEU A 41 -23.47 -5.88 -0.55
C LEU A 41 -23.51 -4.77 0.52
N GLY A 42 -23.32 -3.51 0.15
CA GLY A 42 -23.38 -2.35 1.03
C GLY A 42 -22.04 -1.90 1.62
N TYR A 43 -20.94 -2.56 1.28
CA TYR A 43 -19.62 -2.11 1.67
C TYR A 43 -19.22 -0.84 0.91
N LYS A 44 -18.44 0.00 1.56
CA LYS A 44 -17.92 1.25 1.01
C LYS A 44 -16.42 1.12 0.78
N GLY A 45 -15.96 1.60 -0.34
CA GLY A 45 -14.57 1.69 -0.76
C GLY A 45 -14.50 2.45 -2.08
N ARG A 46 -13.38 3.06 -2.39
CA ARG A 46 -13.15 3.65 -3.71
C ARG A 46 -12.65 2.59 -4.68
N PHE A 47 -12.90 2.78 -5.98
CA PHE A 47 -12.34 1.90 -6.99
C PHE A 47 -10.80 1.93 -6.90
N GLY A 48 -10.18 0.78 -6.99
CA GLY A 48 -8.72 0.63 -6.84
C GLY A 48 -8.25 0.33 -5.41
N MET A 49 -9.12 0.47 -4.39
CA MET A 49 -8.79 0.08 -3.03
C MET A 49 -8.87 -1.44 -2.85
N ASN A 50 -8.06 -1.94 -1.95
CA ASN A 50 -8.10 -3.35 -1.54
C ASN A 50 -8.86 -3.58 -0.21
N THR A 51 -9.33 -2.51 0.44
CA THR A 51 -10.07 -2.55 1.70
C THR A 51 -11.45 -1.92 1.54
N PHE A 52 -12.43 -2.51 2.21
CA PHE A 52 -13.83 -2.08 2.17
C PHE A 52 -14.44 -2.17 3.56
N SER A 53 -15.39 -1.31 3.88
CA SER A 53 -16.07 -1.33 5.18
C SER A 53 -17.57 -1.08 5.07
N LEU A 54 -18.31 -1.54 6.06
CA LEU A 54 -19.72 -1.18 6.28
C LEU A 54 -19.86 0.17 7.00
N THR A 55 -18.75 0.69 7.53
CA THR A 55 -18.68 1.98 8.23
C THR A 55 -18.38 3.13 7.28
N GLY A 56 -18.27 4.36 7.82
CA GLY A 56 -17.98 5.56 7.03
C GLY A 56 -16.51 5.78 6.66
N ASP A 57 -15.61 4.89 7.10
CA ASP A 57 -14.15 5.04 6.92
C ASP A 57 -13.64 4.55 5.56
N TYR A 58 -14.52 4.08 4.69
CA TYR A 58 -14.18 3.56 3.36
C TYR A 58 -13.10 2.46 3.36
N GLY A 59 -13.07 1.62 4.40
CA GLY A 59 -12.11 0.53 4.55
C GLY A 59 -10.78 0.94 5.20
N LEU A 60 -10.60 2.20 5.52
CA LEU A 60 -9.42 2.72 6.22
C LEU A 60 -9.68 2.76 7.72
N SER A 61 -9.44 1.64 8.41
CA SER A 61 -9.39 1.67 9.88
C SER A 61 -8.34 2.67 10.37
N SER A 62 -8.44 3.14 11.60
CA SER A 62 -7.47 4.08 12.18
C SER A 62 -6.02 3.58 12.08
N TYR A 63 -5.81 2.25 12.19
CA TYR A 63 -4.50 1.63 11.97
C TYR A 63 -4.01 1.77 10.51
N LEU A 64 -4.88 1.50 9.54
CA LEU A 64 -4.52 1.62 8.11
C LEU A 64 -4.33 3.08 7.71
N GLN A 65 -5.16 3.98 8.22
CA GLN A 65 -5.00 5.42 8.04
C GLN A 65 -3.62 5.86 8.51
N HIS A 66 -3.28 5.57 9.77
CA HIS A 66 -1.98 5.92 10.34
C HIS A 66 -0.81 5.31 9.56
N ARG A 67 -0.89 4.03 9.25
CA ARG A 67 0.19 3.29 8.57
C ARG A 67 0.40 3.70 7.12
N MET A 68 -0.69 3.88 6.36
CA MET A 68 -0.65 3.98 4.90
C MET A 68 -0.73 5.43 4.40
N MET A 69 -1.54 6.27 5.06
CA MET A 69 -1.76 7.64 4.62
C MET A 69 -0.87 8.64 5.36
N GLU A 70 -0.73 8.48 6.67
CA GLU A 70 0.01 9.41 7.51
C GLU A 70 1.51 9.06 7.67
N ASN A 71 2.02 8.14 6.87
CA ASN A 71 3.42 7.68 6.96
C ASN A 71 3.85 7.23 8.38
N GLY A 72 2.89 6.84 9.22
CA GLY A 72 3.09 6.58 10.64
C GLY A 72 4.06 5.46 10.96
N SER A 73 4.69 5.56 12.11
CA SER A 73 5.55 4.51 12.66
C SER A 73 4.71 3.36 13.23
N TYR A 74 5.18 2.14 13.07
CA TYR A 74 4.52 0.97 13.65
C TYR A 74 5.54 -0.10 14.06
N LYS A 75 5.16 -0.93 15.04
CA LYS A 75 5.93 -2.08 15.50
C LYS A 75 5.26 -3.38 15.09
N GLY A 76 5.97 -4.18 14.34
CA GLY A 76 5.58 -5.56 14.02
C GLY A 76 5.90 -6.51 15.17
N LEU A 77 4.97 -7.39 15.49
CA LEU A 77 5.13 -8.42 16.51
C LEU A 77 5.04 -9.80 15.83
N GLY A 78 5.94 -10.69 16.23
CA GLY A 78 6.00 -12.06 15.70
C GLY A 78 7.08 -12.25 14.64
N ILE A 79 7.12 -13.46 14.09
CA ILE A 79 8.13 -13.92 13.13
C ILE A 79 8.05 -13.11 11.85
N ALA A 80 9.20 -12.65 11.36
CA ALA A 80 9.34 -11.89 10.12
C ALA A 80 8.46 -10.62 10.04
N ALA A 81 7.87 -10.19 11.16
CA ALA A 81 7.03 -9.01 11.18
C ALA A 81 7.84 -7.75 10.92
N GLN A 82 7.33 -6.89 10.05
CA GLN A 82 7.95 -5.63 9.71
C GLN A 82 7.59 -4.56 10.74
N SER A 83 8.59 -3.78 11.13
CA SER A 83 8.42 -2.50 11.83
C SER A 83 8.89 -1.36 10.93
N LYS A 84 8.35 -0.17 11.16
CA LYS A 84 8.75 1.06 10.48
C LYS A 84 8.87 2.19 11.47
N ASN A 85 9.88 3.04 11.28
CA ASN A 85 10.02 4.34 11.93
C ASN A 85 10.35 5.41 10.88
N ASP A 86 10.63 6.62 11.32
CA ASP A 86 10.87 7.78 10.45
C ASP A 86 12.15 7.66 9.59
N THR A 87 13.06 6.76 9.97
CA THR A 87 14.37 6.62 9.29
C THR A 87 14.56 5.30 8.58
N GLY A 88 13.64 4.33 8.75
CA GLY A 88 13.83 3.02 8.14
C GLY A 88 12.80 1.97 8.49
N ILE A 89 13.15 0.77 8.13
CA ILE A 89 12.36 -0.43 8.37
C ILE A 89 13.23 -1.50 9.04
N SER A 90 12.58 -2.37 9.80
CA SER A 90 13.23 -3.57 10.33
C SER A 90 12.28 -4.76 10.26
N TYR A 91 12.86 -5.95 10.24
CA TYR A 91 12.12 -7.21 10.26
C TYR A 91 12.56 -8.00 11.46
N ASN A 92 11.62 -8.58 12.17
CA ASN A 92 11.93 -9.53 13.24
C ASN A 92 12.57 -10.79 12.63
N ILE A 93 13.38 -11.50 13.43
CA ILE A 93 13.95 -12.78 13.01
C ILE A 93 12.84 -13.80 12.78
N GLY A 94 13.17 -14.76 11.94
CA GLY A 94 12.37 -15.89 11.58
C GLY A 94 12.02 -15.85 10.11
N LYS A 95 12.48 -16.88 9.40
CA LYS A 95 12.03 -17.15 8.03
C LYS A 95 10.87 -18.13 8.10
N TYR A 96 9.99 -18.03 7.13
CA TYR A 96 8.93 -19.01 6.95
C TYR A 96 9.52 -20.43 6.93
N GLY A 97 9.14 -21.25 7.89
CA GLY A 97 9.66 -22.62 8.06
C GLY A 97 10.71 -22.82 9.18
N GLU A 98 11.15 -21.76 9.86
CA GLU A 98 11.95 -21.89 11.07
C GLU A 98 11.06 -22.34 12.25
N SER A 99 11.63 -23.18 13.13
CA SER A 99 10.85 -23.74 14.24
C SER A 99 10.41 -22.66 15.24
N LEU A 100 9.23 -22.85 15.83
CA LEU A 100 8.71 -22.00 16.90
C LEU A 100 9.69 -21.86 18.07
N GLU A 101 10.52 -22.87 18.33
CA GLU A 101 11.56 -22.86 19.34
C GLU A 101 12.62 -21.79 19.06
N CYS A 102 13.07 -21.64 17.81
CA CYS A 102 14.01 -20.59 17.43
C CYS A 102 13.43 -19.19 17.73
N CYS A 103 12.13 -19.01 17.52
CA CYS A 103 11.45 -17.74 17.75
C CYS A 103 11.21 -17.44 19.24
N LEU A 104 11.02 -18.44 20.07
CA LEU A 104 10.83 -18.30 21.52
C LEU A 104 12.15 -18.05 22.25
N TYR A 105 13.25 -18.59 21.78
CA TYR A 105 14.58 -18.36 22.35
C TYR A 105 15.15 -16.97 22.02
N MET A 106 14.67 -16.34 20.95
CA MET A 106 15.08 -15.00 20.56
C MET A 106 14.25 -13.93 21.29
N ASN A 107 14.30 -13.94 22.59
CA ASN A 107 13.58 -13.02 23.47
C ASN A 107 14.17 -11.60 23.43
N THR A 108 15.12 -11.33 22.57
CA THR A 108 15.76 -10.02 22.42
C THR A 108 15.38 -9.42 21.08
N PHE A 109 14.52 -8.43 21.13
CA PHE A 109 14.15 -7.55 20.01
C PHE A 109 15.36 -6.83 19.37
N GLU A 110 16.55 -7.03 19.91
CA GLU A 110 17.77 -6.33 19.53
C GLU A 110 18.81 -7.21 18.82
N GLU A 111 18.75 -8.52 18.95
CA GLU A 111 19.78 -9.41 18.39
C GLU A 111 19.20 -10.26 17.25
N GLY A 112 19.23 -9.74 16.04
CA GLY A 112 19.12 -10.60 14.88
C GLY A 112 17.95 -10.37 13.93
N GLY A 113 17.30 -9.24 13.93
CA GLY A 113 16.42 -8.79 12.85
C GLY A 113 17.19 -8.00 11.81
N ASP A 114 16.78 -8.05 10.57
CA ASP A 114 17.28 -7.18 9.53
C ASP A 114 16.77 -5.75 9.75
N SER A 115 17.68 -4.77 9.74
CA SER A 115 17.33 -3.36 9.86
C SER A 115 17.94 -2.58 8.70
N TYR A 116 17.10 -1.76 8.07
CA TYR A 116 17.48 -0.97 6.89
C TYR A 116 17.19 0.49 7.15
N ARG A 117 18.22 1.33 7.12
CA ARG A 117 18.04 2.77 7.07
C ARG A 117 17.69 3.15 5.64
N LEU A 118 16.58 3.84 5.47
CA LEU A 118 16.09 4.30 4.16
C LEU A 118 16.42 5.79 4.01
N PRO A 119 17.20 6.20 3.00
CA PRO A 119 17.30 7.60 2.60
C PRO A 119 15.92 8.17 2.24
N PRO A 120 15.74 9.51 2.25
CA PRO A 120 14.44 10.13 1.97
C PRO A 120 13.77 9.65 0.68
N ARG A 121 14.55 9.42 -0.38
CA ARG A 121 14.05 8.91 -1.66
C ARG A 121 13.41 7.52 -1.53
N GLU A 122 14.06 6.61 -0.83
CA GLU A 122 13.56 5.25 -0.61
C GLU A 122 12.38 5.25 0.37
N LEU A 123 12.36 6.16 1.34
CA LEU A 123 11.19 6.39 2.21
C LEU A 123 10.00 6.88 1.39
N LEU A 124 10.21 7.83 0.47
CA LEU A 124 9.18 8.30 -0.44
C LEU A 124 8.67 7.18 -1.34
N SER A 125 9.58 6.43 -1.98
CA SER A 125 9.20 5.29 -2.83
C SER A 125 8.39 4.26 -2.06
N LYS A 126 8.77 3.97 -0.82
CA LYS A 126 8.02 3.08 0.07
C LYS A 126 6.65 3.64 0.42
N TYR A 127 6.55 4.93 0.75
CA TYR A 127 5.29 5.59 1.05
C TYR A 127 4.33 5.52 -0.15
N VAL A 128 4.80 5.91 -1.34
CA VAL A 128 4.04 5.85 -2.59
C VAL A 128 3.59 4.42 -2.91
N ALA A 129 4.48 3.43 -2.75
CA ALA A 129 4.15 2.05 -3.01
C ALA A 129 3.06 1.51 -2.07
N ILE A 130 3.07 1.91 -0.80
CA ILE A 130 2.10 1.44 0.19
C ILE A 130 0.76 2.16 0.02
N SER A 131 0.76 3.48 -0.07
CA SER A 131 -0.46 4.28 -0.23
C SER A 131 -1.11 4.05 -1.59
N GLY A 132 -0.32 4.07 -2.66
CA GLY A 132 -0.79 3.82 -4.02
C GLY A 132 -1.35 2.40 -4.23
N TYR A 133 -0.89 1.42 -3.44
CA TYR A 133 -1.49 0.08 -3.44
C TYR A 133 -2.94 0.09 -2.94
N CYS A 134 -3.31 1.09 -2.14
CA CYS A 134 -4.70 1.34 -1.72
C CYS A 134 -5.48 2.20 -2.71
N GLY A 135 -4.93 2.51 -3.88
CA GLY A 135 -5.57 3.33 -4.91
C GLY A 135 -5.58 4.82 -4.60
N MET A 136 -4.88 5.27 -3.56
CA MET A 136 -4.84 6.68 -3.17
C MET A 136 -3.47 7.04 -2.59
N MET A 137 -3.12 8.33 -2.64
CA MET A 137 -1.90 8.88 -2.05
C MET A 137 -2.21 10.26 -1.47
N ASP A 138 -1.60 10.61 -0.35
CA ASP A 138 -1.71 11.94 0.24
C ASP A 138 -0.42 12.73 -0.01
N LEU A 139 -0.54 13.87 -0.69
CA LEU A 139 0.59 14.75 -0.94
C LEU A 139 1.19 15.30 0.35
N SER A 140 0.40 15.47 1.42
CA SER A 140 0.91 15.91 2.71
C SER A 140 1.91 14.91 3.32
N GLY A 141 1.65 13.60 3.18
CA GLY A 141 2.62 12.57 3.60
C GLY A 141 3.90 12.55 2.75
N MET A 142 3.81 12.94 1.46
CA MET A 142 4.99 13.14 0.62
C MET A 142 5.78 14.38 1.06
N GLU A 143 5.09 15.48 1.38
CA GLU A 143 5.70 16.73 1.83
C GLU A 143 6.52 16.53 3.11
N GLU A 144 5.99 15.77 4.07
CA GLU A 144 6.72 15.42 5.30
C GLU A 144 8.04 14.68 5.03
N ILE A 145 8.05 13.79 4.04
CA ILE A 145 9.26 13.03 3.66
C ILE A 145 10.24 13.89 2.87
N LEU A 146 9.73 14.68 1.93
CA LEU A 146 10.54 15.50 1.01
C LEU A 146 11.05 16.78 1.65
N HIS A 147 10.38 17.29 2.69
CA HIS A 147 10.56 18.65 3.23
C HIS A 147 10.42 19.74 2.15
N SER A 148 9.56 19.48 1.16
CA SER A 148 9.32 20.33 0.00
C SER A 148 7.93 20.08 -0.55
N ASP A 149 7.32 21.07 -1.20
CA ASP A 149 6.00 20.93 -1.82
C ASP A 149 6.02 19.89 -2.96
N PRO A 150 5.30 18.77 -2.81
CA PRO A 150 5.25 17.72 -3.83
C PRO A 150 4.66 18.20 -5.17
N ASN A 151 3.80 19.23 -5.16
CA ASN A 151 3.27 19.78 -6.40
C ASN A 151 4.35 20.45 -7.24
N MET A 152 5.38 21.00 -6.59
CA MET A 152 6.55 21.59 -7.30
C MET A 152 7.54 20.50 -7.71
N VAL A 153 7.80 19.53 -6.82
CA VAL A 153 8.77 18.44 -7.07
C VAL A 153 8.31 17.55 -8.22
N PHE A 154 7.00 17.23 -8.27
CA PHE A 154 6.38 16.34 -9.26
C PHE A 154 5.44 17.07 -10.23
N GLU A 155 5.72 18.34 -10.53
CA GLU A 155 4.86 19.15 -11.40
C GLU A 155 4.56 18.48 -12.74
N LYS A 156 5.58 17.91 -13.38
CA LYS A 156 5.47 17.27 -14.69
C LYS A 156 4.70 15.94 -14.60
N GLU A 157 5.03 15.13 -13.62
CA GLU A 157 4.42 13.82 -13.37
C GLU A 157 2.93 14.00 -13.02
N LEU A 158 2.62 14.88 -12.08
CA LEU A 158 1.25 15.21 -11.70
C LEU A 158 0.47 15.80 -12.86
N GLY A 159 1.07 16.75 -13.60
CA GLY A 159 0.45 17.32 -14.80
C GLY A 159 0.15 16.25 -15.85
N PHE A 160 1.07 15.34 -16.12
CA PHE A 160 0.87 14.23 -17.04
C PHE A 160 -0.26 13.31 -16.57
N LEU A 161 -0.26 12.90 -15.30
CA LEU A 161 -1.23 11.97 -14.75
C LEU A 161 -2.66 12.55 -14.74
N LEU A 162 -2.80 13.82 -14.34
CA LEU A 162 -4.09 14.54 -14.32
C LEU A 162 -4.64 14.78 -15.73
N ASN A 163 -3.80 15.27 -16.65
CA ASN A 163 -4.23 15.58 -18.03
C ASN A 163 -4.60 14.33 -18.84
N ASN A 164 -4.15 13.15 -18.42
CA ASN A 164 -4.44 11.89 -19.10
C ASN A 164 -5.41 10.99 -18.32
N ASP A 165 -6.10 11.51 -17.31
CA ASP A 165 -7.10 10.79 -16.51
C ASP A 165 -6.57 9.52 -15.83
N TYR A 166 -5.31 9.51 -15.42
CA TYR A 166 -4.77 8.40 -14.61
C TYR A 166 -5.05 8.59 -13.12
N ILE A 167 -5.14 9.85 -12.68
CA ILE A 167 -5.48 10.20 -11.30
C ILE A 167 -6.51 11.32 -11.27
N GLU A 168 -7.25 11.39 -10.17
CA GLU A 168 -8.06 12.51 -9.73
C GLU A 168 -7.42 13.14 -8.50
N LYS A 169 -7.59 14.46 -8.33
CA LYS A 169 -7.07 15.21 -7.19
C LYS A 169 -8.21 15.90 -6.45
N ASP A 170 -8.26 15.67 -5.14
CA ASP A 170 -9.18 16.34 -4.22
C ASP A 170 -8.39 16.86 -3.00
N GLY A 171 -8.14 18.16 -2.95
CA GLY A 171 -7.25 18.77 -1.97
C GLY A 171 -5.82 18.21 -2.08
N THR A 172 -5.33 17.58 -1.01
CA THR A 172 -4.02 16.91 -0.98
C THR A 172 -4.08 15.46 -1.45
N MET A 173 -5.29 14.89 -1.56
CA MET A 173 -5.48 13.50 -1.93
C MET A 173 -5.43 13.28 -3.44
N LEU A 174 -4.68 12.30 -3.85
CA LEU A 174 -4.66 11.75 -5.21
C LEU A 174 -5.34 10.39 -5.20
N TYR A 175 -6.22 10.15 -6.15
CA TYR A 175 -6.94 8.88 -6.32
C TYR A 175 -6.67 8.31 -7.70
N LEU A 176 -6.38 7.01 -7.76
CA LEU A 176 -6.31 6.32 -9.05
C LEU A 176 -7.70 6.27 -9.69
N THR A 177 -7.81 6.67 -10.95
CA THR A 177 -8.97 6.39 -11.78
C THR A 177 -8.99 4.90 -12.17
N PRO A 178 -10.07 4.36 -12.74
CA PRO A 178 -10.04 3.01 -13.32
C PRO A 178 -8.92 2.81 -14.33
N LYS A 179 -8.62 3.83 -15.15
CA LYS A 179 -7.50 3.82 -16.10
C LYS A 179 -6.15 3.81 -15.36
N GLY A 180 -6.01 4.62 -14.31
CA GLY A 180 -4.82 4.64 -13.47
C GLY A 180 -4.60 3.31 -12.75
N PHE A 181 -5.67 2.68 -12.28
CA PHE A 181 -5.60 1.39 -11.63
C PHE A 181 -5.15 0.27 -12.60
N LEU A 182 -5.62 0.27 -13.83
CA LEU A 182 -5.16 -0.68 -14.86
C LEU A 182 -3.64 -0.58 -15.06
N HIS A 183 -3.07 0.62 -14.91
CA HIS A 183 -1.65 0.91 -15.11
C HIS A 183 -0.93 1.30 -13.81
N TYR A 184 -1.44 0.90 -12.64
CA TYR A 184 -1.00 1.43 -11.34
C TYR A 184 0.53 1.34 -11.13
N GLY A 185 1.15 0.24 -11.55
CA GLY A 185 2.60 0.08 -11.43
C GLY A 185 3.39 1.15 -12.19
N ALA A 186 2.96 1.50 -13.41
CA ALA A 186 3.57 2.57 -14.21
C ALA A 186 3.28 3.96 -13.59
N VAL A 187 2.05 4.19 -13.12
CA VAL A 187 1.67 5.43 -12.45
C VAL A 187 2.53 5.68 -11.21
N LEU A 188 2.65 4.67 -10.33
CA LEU A 188 3.42 4.81 -9.10
C LEU A 188 4.92 4.99 -9.37
N SER A 189 5.45 4.35 -10.43
CA SER A 189 6.87 4.44 -10.78
C SER A 189 7.34 5.85 -11.13
N LEU A 190 6.45 6.74 -11.53
CA LEU A 190 6.77 8.14 -11.82
C LEU A 190 7.24 8.91 -10.58
N PHE A 191 6.89 8.45 -9.39
CA PHE A 191 7.28 9.05 -8.12
C PHE A 191 8.54 8.44 -7.50
N TYR A 192 9.18 7.47 -8.17
CA TYR A 192 10.39 6.79 -7.65
C TYR A 192 11.72 7.42 -8.10
N ASN A 193 11.67 8.42 -8.96
CA ASN A 193 12.85 9.06 -9.55
C ASN A 193 13.33 10.27 -8.78
#